data_ea8eb4d547e22ffe6df31e2abaec9b97
#
_entry.id   ea8eb4d547e22ffe6df31e2abaec9b97
#
_cell.length_a   1.000
_cell.length_b   1.000
_cell.length_c   1.000
_cell.angle_alpha   90.00
_cell.angle_beta   90.00
_cell.angle_gamma   90.00
#
_symmetry.space_group_name_H-M   'P 1'
#
loop_
_entity.id
_entity.type
_entity.pdbx_description
1 polymer ?
#
loop_
_entity_poly.entity_id
_entity_poly.type
_entity_poly.pdbx_seq_one_letter_code
_entity_poly.pdbx_strand_id
1 'polypeptide(L)'
;ATIRRQRQMCIRDSIKRYAKEEDKDSFFPHVTLVSHIDSEETALKILNKLLVKKSTVIFDRVSTGDTYFQKVYLESSDNSYFFNAVSKIEGWPSLWVPHMSLCYGDELPKSFDLGELNELIPITLTFDTITVYKTGPVVSEWKEITTLLLD
;
A
#
# COMPACT_ATOMS: atom_id res chain seq x y z
N ALA A 1 -22.95 0.16 1.85
CA ALA A 1 -22.24 0.51 0.60
C ALA A 1 -21.73 1.95 0.63
N THR A 2 -22.57 2.90 1.04
CA THR A 2 -22.22 4.33 1.04
C THR A 2 -21.10 4.67 2.02
N ILE A 3 -21.13 4.10 3.22
CA ILE A 3 -20.11 4.36 4.26
C ILE A 3 -18.74 3.84 3.84
N ARG A 4 -18.67 2.65 3.22
CA ARG A 4 -17.41 2.07 2.73
C ARG A 4 -16.78 2.95 1.66
N ARG A 5 -17.60 3.41 0.71
CA ARG A 5 -17.11 4.28 -0.37
C ARG A 5 -16.58 5.61 0.17
N GLN A 6 -17.27 6.20 1.15
CA GLN A 6 -16.81 7.43 1.81
C GLN A 6 -15.47 7.25 2.52
N ARG A 7 -15.28 6.15 3.25
CA ARG A 7 -14.02 5.86 3.95
C ARG A 7 -12.86 5.65 2.98
N GLN A 8 -13.07 4.94 1.88
CA GLN A 8 -12.06 4.77 0.83
C GLN A 8 -11.67 6.11 0.21
N MET A 9 -12.65 6.98 -0.05
CA MET A 9 -12.39 8.33 -0.55
C MET A 9 -11.59 9.16 0.47
N CYS A 10 -11.89 9.04 1.77
CA CYS A 10 -11.15 9.71 2.83
C CYS A 10 -9.68 9.29 2.89
N ILE A 11 -9.36 8.01 2.63
CA ILE A 11 -7.97 7.54 2.54
C ILE A 11 -7.26 8.22 1.38
N ARG A 12 -7.87 8.24 0.19
CA ARG A 12 -7.30 8.94 -0.97
C ARG A 12 -7.09 10.42 -0.70
N ASP A 13 -8.06 11.06 -0.06
CA ASP A 13 -7.98 12.46 0.30
C ASP A 13 -6.85 12.74 1.29
N SER A 14 -6.63 11.86 2.26
CA SER A 14 -5.52 11.96 3.20
C SER A 14 -4.17 11.87 2.49
N ILE A 15 -4.01 10.91 1.57
CA ILE A 15 -2.78 10.77 0.78
C ILE A 15 -2.53 12.04 -0.03
N LYS A 16 -3.54 12.56 -0.71
CA LYS A 16 -3.43 13.79 -1.50
C LYS A 16 -3.09 15.00 -0.65
N ARG A 17 -3.73 15.14 0.52
CA ARG A 17 -3.49 16.24 1.44
C ARG A 17 -2.06 16.24 1.94
N TYR A 18 -1.55 15.10 2.39
CA TYR A 18 -0.19 14.99 2.88
C TYR A 18 0.84 15.24 1.78
N ALA A 19 0.61 14.73 0.58
CA ALA A 19 1.48 14.98 -0.55
C ALA A 19 1.55 16.46 -0.90
N LYS A 20 0.40 17.15 -0.92
CA LYS A 20 0.32 18.58 -1.22
C LYS A 20 1.07 19.43 -0.18
N GLU A 21 0.94 19.11 1.11
CA GLU A 21 1.63 19.83 2.18
C GLU A 21 3.15 19.81 2.03
N GLU A 22 3.69 18.72 1.49
CA GLU A 22 5.12 18.54 1.33
C GLU A 22 5.60 18.79 -0.11
N ASP A 23 4.73 19.33 -0.97
CA ASP A 23 5.01 19.59 -2.37
C ASP A 23 5.51 18.34 -3.10
N LYS A 24 4.83 17.22 -2.86
CA LYS A 24 5.12 15.92 -3.46
C LYS A 24 3.94 15.42 -4.27
N ASP A 25 4.20 14.43 -5.12
CA ASP A 25 3.14 13.78 -5.88
C ASP A 25 2.35 12.81 -5.00
N SER A 26 1.05 12.75 -5.24
CA SER A 26 0.20 11.75 -4.60
C SER A 26 0.35 10.39 -5.28
N PHE A 27 -0.03 9.35 -4.58
CA PHE A 27 -0.01 7.98 -5.09
C PHE A 27 -1.34 7.28 -4.79
N PHE A 28 -1.62 6.18 -5.48
CA PHE A 28 -2.81 5.39 -5.22
C PHE A 28 -2.63 4.54 -3.95
N PRO A 29 -3.71 4.34 -3.15
CA PRO A 29 -3.67 3.42 -2.03
C PRO A 29 -3.29 2.01 -2.50
N HIS A 30 -2.25 1.44 -1.90
CA HIS A 30 -1.77 0.12 -2.29
C HIS A 30 -1.01 -0.55 -1.14
N VAL A 31 -0.90 -1.86 -1.22
CA VAL A 31 -0.02 -2.67 -0.38
C VAL A 31 1.05 -3.28 -1.27
N THR A 32 2.32 -3.05 -0.94
CA THR A 32 3.44 -3.65 -1.65
C THR A 32 3.60 -5.09 -1.23
N LEU A 33 3.53 -6.02 -2.18
CA LEU A 33 3.75 -7.44 -1.93
C LEU A 33 5.22 -7.82 -1.99
N VAL A 34 5.90 -7.41 -3.05
CA VAL A 34 7.32 -7.70 -3.26
C VAL A 34 8.01 -6.44 -3.78
N SER A 35 9.18 -6.14 -3.24
CA SER A 35 9.98 -4.98 -3.65
C SER A 35 11.44 -5.38 -3.84
N HIS A 36 12.28 -4.44 -4.26
CA HIS A 36 13.71 -4.65 -4.50
C HIS A 36 13.98 -5.70 -5.58
N ILE A 37 13.15 -5.70 -6.63
CA ILE A 37 13.30 -6.57 -7.78
C ILE A 37 14.23 -5.87 -8.78
N ASP A 38 15.25 -6.57 -9.24
CA ASP A 38 16.35 -5.99 -10.03
C ASP A 38 16.05 -5.80 -11.51
N SER A 39 15.04 -6.47 -12.04
CA SER A 39 14.68 -6.36 -13.46
C SER A 39 13.20 -6.60 -13.71
N GLU A 40 12.70 -6.07 -14.83
CA GLU A 40 11.33 -6.29 -15.29
C GLU A 40 11.06 -7.77 -15.56
N GLU A 41 12.03 -8.47 -16.15
CA GLU A 41 11.91 -9.91 -16.42
C GLU A 41 11.72 -10.70 -15.12
N THR A 42 12.52 -10.41 -14.09
CA THR A 42 12.38 -11.04 -12.78
C THR A 42 11.04 -10.72 -12.14
N ALA A 43 10.57 -9.48 -12.26
CA ALA A 43 9.28 -9.08 -11.74
C ALA A 43 8.13 -9.87 -12.37
N LEU A 44 8.15 -10.09 -13.69
CA LEU A 44 7.14 -10.88 -14.38
C LEU A 44 7.17 -12.36 -13.97
N LYS A 45 8.36 -12.91 -13.73
CA LYS A 45 8.50 -14.28 -13.19
C LYS A 45 7.90 -14.38 -11.77
N ILE A 46 8.17 -13.41 -10.93
CA ILE A 46 7.61 -13.35 -9.57
C ILE A 46 6.09 -13.25 -9.63
N LEU A 47 5.56 -12.44 -10.54
CA LEU A 47 4.12 -12.27 -10.71
C LEU A 47 3.41 -13.62 -10.91
N ASN A 48 4.02 -14.52 -11.68
CA ASN A 48 3.47 -15.86 -11.96
C ASN A 48 3.49 -16.78 -10.72
N LYS A 49 4.27 -16.46 -9.71
CA LYS A 49 4.36 -17.24 -8.46
C LYS A 49 3.45 -16.69 -7.36
N LEU A 50 2.83 -15.55 -7.56
CA LEU A 50 1.93 -14.96 -6.58
C LEU A 50 0.61 -15.72 -6.53
N LEU A 51 0.14 -16.01 -5.31
CA LEU A 51 -1.14 -16.68 -5.07
C LEU A 51 -2.18 -15.64 -4.68
N VAL A 52 -2.54 -14.79 -5.63
CA VAL A 52 -3.42 -13.64 -5.40
C VAL A 52 -4.77 -13.89 -6.03
N LYS A 53 -5.81 -13.60 -5.27
CA LYS A 53 -7.20 -13.61 -5.74
C LYS A 53 -7.93 -12.40 -5.17
N LYS A 54 -9.03 -12.03 -5.80
CA LYS A 54 -9.89 -10.96 -5.30
C LYS A 54 -10.34 -11.27 -3.87
N SER A 55 -10.13 -10.34 -2.96
CA SER A 55 -10.50 -10.50 -1.56
C SER A 55 -10.63 -9.15 -0.87
N THR A 56 -11.18 -9.17 0.32
CA THR A 56 -11.26 -8.00 1.20
C THR A 56 -10.33 -8.17 2.39
N VAL A 57 -9.77 -7.05 2.84
CA VAL A 57 -8.92 -7.01 4.03
C VAL A 57 -9.38 -5.85 4.90
N ILE A 58 -9.41 -6.07 6.21
CA ILE A 58 -9.78 -5.06 7.19
C ILE A 58 -8.52 -4.42 7.75
N PHE A 59 -8.39 -3.10 7.58
CA PHE A 59 -7.32 -2.31 8.20
C PHE A 59 -7.87 -1.69 9.47
N ASP A 60 -7.27 -2.01 10.59
CA ASP A 60 -7.77 -1.67 11.92
C ASP A 60 -6.76 -0.93 12.80
N ARG A 61 -5.58 -0.60 12.26
CA ARG A 61 -4.55 0.17 12.97
C ARG A 61 -3.92 1.24 12.10
N VAL A 62 -3.63 2.39 12.74
CA VAL A 62 -2.82 3.46 12.14
C VAL A 62 -1.50 3.49 12.90
N SER A 63 -0.39 3.50 12.16
CA SER A 63 0.95 3.51 12.74
C SER A 63 1.83 4.56 12.06
N THR A 64 2.89 4.93 12.76
CA THR A 64 3.95 5.80 12.23
C THR A 64 5.27 5.05 12.27
N GLY A 65 6.17 5.37 11.36
CA GLY A 65 7.46 4.70 11.24
C GLY A 65 8.61 5.67 11.01
N ASP A 66 9.82 5.10 10.94
CA ASP A 66 11.05 5.87 10.83
C ASP A 66 11.62 5.88 9.42
N THR A 67 11.02 5.16 8.48
CA THR A 67 11.48 5.10 7.09
C THR A 67 10.69 6.02 6.20
N TYR A 68 11.30 6.46 5.09
CA TYR A 68 10.69 7.39 4.13
C TYR A 68 9.36 6.87 3.56
N PHE A 69 9.32 5.60 3.15
CA PHE A 69 8.14 5.02 2.50
C PHE A 69 7.10 4.46 3.48
N GLN A 70 7.38 4.56 4.77
CA GLN A 70 6.52 4.02 5.83
C GLN A 70 6.40 5.01 6.98
N LYS A 71 6.04 6.25 6.65
CA LYS A 71 5.97 7.33 7.65
C LYS A 71 4.64 7.34 8.40
N VAL A 72 3.52 7.32 7.68
CA VAL A 72 2.17 7.13 8.22
C VAL A 72 1.52 6.03 7.40
N TYR A 73 1.01 5.00 8.06
CA TYR A 73 0.47 3.85 7.35
C TYR A 73 -0.62 3.12 8.11
N LEU A 74 -1.45 2.41 7.36
CA LEU A 74 -2.48 1.53 7.90
C LEU A 74 -1.96 0.10 7.94
N GLU A 75 -2.34 -0.62 8.98
CA GLU A 75 -2.04 -2.04 9.14
C GLU A 75 -3.30 -2.84 9.42
N SER A 76 -3.25 -4.13 9.09
CA SER A 76 -4.27 -5.10 9.45
C SER A 76 -3.75 -6.00 10.57
N SER A 77 -4.61 -6.35 11.52
CA SER A 77 -4.28 -7.35 12.53
C SER A 77 -4.25 -8.78 11.96
N ASP A 78 -4.88 -8.98 10.79
CA ASP A 78 -4.83 -10.25 10.07
C ASP A 78 -4.22 -10.04 8.68
N ASN A 79 -2.96 -10.44 8.52
CA ASN A 79 -2.19 -10.33 7.29
C ASN A 79 -2.13 -11.65 6.50
N SER A 80 -2.97 -12.62 6.82
CA SER A 80 -2.94 -13.94 6.18
C SER A 80 -3.10 -13.87 4.66
N TYR A 81 -3.95 -12.96 4.16
CA TYR A 81 -4.11 -12.74 2.72
C TYR A 81 -2.78 -12.39 2.04
N PHE A 82 -2.03 -11.47 2.63
CA PHE A 82 -0.76 -11.01 2.05
C PHE A 82 0.34 -12.06 2.17
N PHE A 83 0.45 -12.72 3.32
CA PHE A 83 1.45 -13.78 3.51
C PHE A 83 1.20 -14.97 2.59
N ASN A 84 -0.05 -15.35 2.40
CA ASN A 84 -0.40 -16.42 1.45
C ASN A 84 -0.06 -16.03 0.01
N ALA A 85 -0.27 -14.77 -0.35
CA ALA A 85 0.02 -14.27 -1.69
C ALA A 85 1.48 -14.47 -2.10
N VAL A 86 2.41 -14.30 -1.17
CA VAL A 86 3.85 -14.38 -1.42
C VAL A 86 4.49 -15.69 -0.94
N SER A 87 3.70 -16.68 -0.52
CA SER A 87 4.18 -17.91 0.09
C SER A 87 5.08 -18.76 -0.82
N LYS A 88 4.98 -18.60 -2.14
CA LYS A 88 5.81 -19.32 -3.11
C LYS A 88 7.07 -18.56 -3.53
N ILE A 89 7.30 -17.37 -2.97
CA ILE A 89 8.47 -16.58 -3.27
C ILE A 89 9.59 -16.98 -2.30
N GLU A 90 10.64 -17.60 -2.83
CA GLU A 90 11.77 -18.06 -2.03
C GLU A 90 12.52 -16.88 -1.41
N GLY A 91 12.82 -16.98 -0.12
CA GLY A 91 13.54 -15.93 0.61
C GLY A 91 12.73 -14.67 0.92
N TRP A 92 11.45 -14.65 0.58
CA TRP A 92 10.57 -13.52 0.85
C TRP A 92 9.34 -13.96 1.64
N PRO A 93 8.86 -13.20 2.63
CA PRO A 93 9.51 -12.02 3.22
C PRO A 93 10.34 -12.41 4.46
N SER A 94 11.53 -11.83 4.67
CA SER A 94 12.29 -12.07 5.90
C SER A 94 11.82 -11.17 7.06
N LEU A 95 11.61 -9.87 6.81
CA LEU A 95 11.18 -8.88 7.82
C LEU A 95 10.04 -7.97 7.30
N TRP A 96 9.29 -8.46 6.34
CA TRP A 96 8.24 -7.66 5.72
C TRP A 96 6.98 -7.60 6.59
N VAL A 97 6.46 -6.39 6.76
CA VAL A 97 5.17 -6.14 7.40
C VAL A 97 4.24 -5.51 6.36
N PRO A 98 3.16 -6.20 5.97
CA PRO A 98 2.20 -5.62 5.04
C PRO A 98 1.59 -4.33 5.59
N HIS A 99 1.59 -3.28 4.76
CA HIS A 99 1.06 -1.98 5.18
C HIS A 99 0.56 -1.19 3.98
N MET A 100 -0.32 -0.24 4.24
CA MET A 100 -0.80 0.71 3.25
C MET A 100 -0.34 2.11 3.66
N SER A 101 0.66 2.65 2.97
CA SER A 101 1.19 3.97 3.28
C SER A 101 0.21 5.08 2.93
N LEU A 102 0.11 6.07 3.80
CA LEU A 102 -0.64 7.30 3.58
C LEU A 102 0.27 8.48 3.28
N CYS A 103 1.53 8.39 3.68
CA CYS A 103 2.50 9.46 3.51
C CYS A 103 3.91 8.90 3.35
N TYR A 104 4.66 9.49 2.42
CA TYR A 104 6.10 9.29 2.28
C TYR A 104 6.82 10.54 2.77
N GLY A 105 7.93 10.39 3.46
CA GLY A 105 8.72 11.52 3.92
C GLY A 105 9.65 11.19 5.07
N ASP A 106 10.49 12.17 5.42
CA ASP A 106 11.41 12.07 6.56
C ASP A 106 10.76 12.53 7.86
N GLU A 107 9.72 13.35 7.76
CA GLU A 107 8.99 13.89 8.90
C GLU A 107 7.48 13.67 8.75
N LEU A 108 6.77 13.71 9.87
CA LEU A 108 5.30 13.64 9.86
C LEU A 108 4.72 14.87 9.18
N PRO A 109 3.62 14.71 8.40
CA PRO A 109 2.92 15.85 7.81
C PRO A 109 2.42 16.81 8.89
N LYS A 110 2.37 18.12 8.57
CA LYS A 110 1.91 19.14 9.51
C LYS A 110 0.48 18.92 9.96
N SER A 111 -0.38 18.45 9.08
CA SER A 111 -1.79 18.18 9.38
C SER A 111 -2.03 16.79 9.96
N PHE A 112 -0.96 16.03 10.26
CA PHE A 112 -1.10 14.70 10.84
C PHE A 112 -1.84 14.77 12.17
N ASP A 113 -2.93 14.00 12.26
CA ASP A 113 -3.75 13.89 13.45
C ASP A 113 -4.16 12.43 13.63
N LEU A 114 -3.57 11.77 14.60
CA LEU A 114 -3.82 10.36 14.87
C LEU A 114 -5.29 10.11 15.24
N GLY A 115 -5.90 11.01 15.98
CA GLY A 115 -7.31 10.90 16.36
C GLY A 115 -8.23 10.93 15.15
N GLU A 116 -7.98 11.83 14.20
CA GLU A 116 -8.73 11.91 12.95
C GLU A 116 -8.59 10.64 12.12
N LEU A 117 -7.37 10.12 11.99
CA LEU A 117 -7.13 8.88 11.25
C LEU A 117 -7.75 7.68 11.94
N ASN A 118 -7.74 7.61 13.26
CA ASN A 118 -8.38 6.53 14.00
C ASN A 118 -9.91 6.51 13.82
N GLU A 119 -10.53 7.62 13.46
CA GLU A 119 -11.96 7.65 13.14
C GLU A 119 -12.27 6.96 11.81
N LEU A 120 -11.29 6.81 10.93
CA LEU A 120 -11.46 6.12 9.64
C LEU A 120 -11.45 4.61 9.77
N ILE A 121 -10.86 4.08 10.82
CA ILE A 121 -10.71 2.63 11.01
C ILE A 121 -11.73 2.09 12.03
N PRO A 122 -12.08 0.78 11.95
CA PRO A 122 -11.64 -0.17 10.92
C PRO A 122 -12.24 0.13 9.54
N ILE A 123 -11.46 -0.13 8.50
CA ILE A 123 -11.91 0.01 7.12
C ILE A 123 -11.68 -1.29 6.36
N THR A 124 -12.70 -1.72 5.60
CA THR A 124 -12.61 -2.90 4.74
C THR A 124 -12.33 -2.44 3.32
N LEU A 125 -11.21 -2.90 2.77
CA LEU A 125 -10.81 -2.61 1.40
C LEU A 125 -10.83 -3.86 0.55
N THR A 126 -11.26 -3.72 -0.70
CA THR A 126 -11.28 -4.81 -1.68
C THR A 126 -10.03 -4.71 -2.55
N PHE A 127 -9.28 -5.81 -2.63
CA PHE A 127 -8.13 -5.95 -3.50
C PHE A 127 -8.56 -6.76 -4.73
N ASP A 128 -8.65 -6.09 -5.87
CA ASP A 128 -9.16 -6.66 -7.12
C ASP A 128 -8.18 -6.52 -8.28
N THR A 129 -7.05 -5.91 -8.07
CA THR A 129 -5.99 -5.77 -9.08
C THR A 129 -4.62 -5.99 -8.46
N ILE A 130 -3.69 -6.46 -9.30
CA ILE A 130 -2.27 -6.51 -8.97
C ILE A 130 -1.51 -5.81 -10.08
N THR A 131 -0.58 -4.94 -9.71
CA THR A 131 0.17 -4.12 -10.65
C THR A 131 1.66 -4.25 -10.40
N VAL A 132 2.41 -4.34 -11.49
CA VAL A 132 3.88 -4.25 -11.47
C VAL A 132 4.26 -2.83 -11.86
N TYR A 133 5.01 -2.16 -10.99
CA TYR A 133 5.53 -0.82 -11.22
C TYR A 133 7.04 -0.80 -11.27
N LYS A 134 7.57 0.02 -12.16
CA LYS A 134 8.95 0.47 -12.06
C LYS A 134 8.96 1.71 -11.18
N THR A 135 9.62 1.63 -10.02
CA THR A 135 9.61 2.70 -9.03
C THR A 135 10.98 3.34 -8.86
N GLY A 136 10.99 4.47 -8.18
CA GLY A 136 12.18 5.22 -7.81
C GLY A 136 11.83 6.20 -6.70
N PRO A 137 12.76 7.07 -6.29
CA PRO A 137 12.51 8.00 -5.19
C PRO A 137 11.46 9.07 -5.50
N VAL A 138 11.18 9.32 -6.78
CA VAL A 138 10.19 10.32 -7.22
C VAL A 138 8.96 9.62 -7.76
N VAL A 139 7.81 9.81 -7.10
CA VAL A 139 6.56 9.12 -7.42
C VAL A 139 6.08 9.40 -8.85
N SER A 140 6.23 10.64 -9.34
CA SER A 140 5.84 11.02 -10.70
C SER A 140 6.61 10.26 -11.80
N GLU A 141 7.74 9.66 -11.46
CA GLU A 141 8.56 8.88 -12.38
C GLU A 141 8.22 7.40 -12.37
N TRP A 142 7.30 6.98 -11.51
CA TRP A 142 6.86 5.59 -11.46
C TRP A 142 6.10 5.22 -12.72
N LYS A 143 6.41 4.05 -13.26
CA LYS A 143 5.76 3.54 -14.48
C LYS A 143 5.05 2.23 -14.21
N GLU A 144 3.79 2.17 -14.62
CA GLU A 144 3.04 0.93 -14.65
C GLU A 144 3.57 0.06 -15.79
N ILE A 145 3.98 -1.17 -15.45
CA ILE A 145 4.45 -2.14 -16.43
C ILE A 145 3.28 -3.02 -16.88
N THR A 146 2.54 -3.57 -15.92
CA THR A 146 1.36 -4.38 -16.24
C THR A 146 0.41 -4.40 -15.06
N THR A 147 -0.88 -4.54 -15.33
CA THR A 147 -1.93 -4.71 -14.33
C THR A 147 -2.80 -5.90 -14.69
N LEU A 148 -3.06 -6.76 -13.71
CA LEU A 148 -3.95 -7.91 -13.85
C LEU A 148 -5.17 -7.71 -12.96
N LEU A 149 -6.34 -8.07 -13.49
CA LEU A 149 -7.57 -8.15 -12.73
C LEU A 149 -7.60 -9.48 -11.97
N LEU A 150 -8.00 -9.43 -10.70
CA LEU A 150 -8.13 -10.62 -9.87
C LEU A 150 -9.57 -11.14 -9.91
N ASP A 151 -9.70 -12.45 -9.92
CA ASP A 151 -11.00 -13.13 -9.87
C ASP A 151 -11.46 -13.39 -8.44
#